data_220d5cbc93fd44506ced2ac81041f900
#
_entry.id   220d5cbc93fd44506ced2ac81041f900
#
_cell.length_a   1.000
_cell.length_b   1.000
_cell.length_c   1.000
_cell.angle_alpha   90.00
_cell.angle_beta   90.00
_cell.angle_gamma   90.00
#
_symmetry.space_group_name_H-M   'P 1'
#
loop_
_entity.id
_entity.type
_entity.pdbx_description
1 polymer ?
#
loop_
_entity_poly.entity_id
_entity_poly.type
_entity_poly.pdbx_seq_one_letter_code
_entity_poly.pdbx_strand_id
1 'polypeptide(L)'
;MAFQIYGKTVNSMQKVFPCEEPLGEEIKKVVLQNERVNFQLVYKNDSADSMSELTIEIRGKLAPYAEIRPVELVPANYFYRRANDDYIISDKPGVYPDLLKPLGKTGVVLPASQWKAFYVSVECPEGFPAGKYNTTFALCNEKKEVLTELNYTINILPIRAEEIRLKTTNWMHYDGIVAQHGVELFSDAFYNVFEGYLREYVRGGNNMLFTPLFTPPLDTKIGGERRTAQLIGVKKRDDCHYEFDFSKLEKFIRFALSKNIKYVEFSHLFTQWGGKNCPKIIAETEVGTTEKIFGWETSSTSEKYLLFLDAFLKNLVQFIDKNGWREICYFHLTDEPRLEHLETYKTLREFVKSRIGNMRIIDALSNYEFYEKGGVDVPAPLTLHFEKFANKGIEELYCYYCCGHYNDYYSNRLLNMPLQRT
;
A
#
# COMPACT_ATOMS: atom_id res chain seq x y z
N MET A 1 8.44 -6.13 -47.69
CA MET A 1 9.60 -6.35 -46.78
C MET A 1 9.16 -7.36 -45.72
N ALA A 2 10.01 -8.32 -45.40
CA ALA A 2 9.66 -9.28 -44.36
C ALA A 2 9.63 -8.54 -43.01
N PHE A 3 8.56 -8.68 -42.26
CA PHE A 3 8.46 -8.14 -40.89
C PHE A 3 9.49 -8.87 -40.04
N GLN A 4 10.37 -8.12 -39.37
CA GLN A 4 11.34 -8.68 -38.46
C GLN A 4 10.98 -8.27 -37.05
N ILE A 5 10.60 -9.25 -36.22
CA ILE A 5 10.30 -9.06 -34.82
C ILE A 5 11.43 -9.69 -34.00
N TYR A 6 12.05 -8.87 -33.16
CA TYR A 6 12.99 -9.34 -32.16
C TYR A 6 12.28 -9.48 -30.82
N GLY A 7 12.65 -10.46 -30.04
CA GLY A 7 12.12 -10.64 -28.71
C GLY A 7 13.11 -11.27 -27.78
N LYS A 8 13.05 -10.89 -26.51
CA LYS A 8 13.77 -11.52 -25.40
C LYS A 8 13.02 -11.39 -24.09
N THR A 9 13.42 -12.15 -23.11
CA THR A 9 12.92 -12.04 -21.73
C THR A 9 13.93 -11.28 -20.88
N VAL A 10 13.45 -10.36 -20.03
CA VAL A 10 14.31 -9.55 -19.16
C VAL A 10 13.79 -9.53 -17.73
N ASN A 11 14.62 -9.07 -16.81
CA ASN A 11 14.29 -8.97 -15.40
C ASN A 11 13.08 -8.04 -15.17
N SER A 12 12.20 -8.41 -14.23
CA SER A 12 10.99 -7.67 -13.90
C SER A 12 11.23 -6.25 -13.40
N MET A 13 12.41 -5.96 -12.84
CA MET A 13 12.77 -4.67 -12.27
C MET A 13 13.39 -3.71 -13.30
N GLN A 14 13.51 -4.11 -14.56
CA GLN A 14 14.05 -3.24 -15.60
C GLN A 14 12.98 -2.31 -16.17
N LYS A 15 13.27 -1.02 -16.29
CA LYS A 15 12.46 -0.09 -17.08
C LYS A 15 12.89 -0.18 -18.54
N VAL A 16 11.98 -0.63 -19.40
CA VAL A 16 12.23 -0.81 -20.84
C VAL A 16 11.73 0.41 -21.60
N PHE A 17 12.65 1.21 -22.13
CA PHE A 17 12.34 2.40 -22.93
C PHE A 17 12.16 2.05 -24.41
N PRO A 18 11.30 2.77 -25.14
CA PRO A 18 10.98 2.45 -26.52
C PRO A 18 12.19 2.45 -27.49
N CYS A 19 13.12 3.37 -27.27
CA CYS A 19 14.26 3.59 -28.19
C CYS A 19 15.59 3.07 -27.66
N GLU A 20 15.59 2.35 -26.53
CA GLU A 20 16.79 1.83 -25.90
C GLU A 20 16.79 0.31 -25.93
N GLU A 21 17.94 -0.28 -26.23
CA GLU A 21 18.10 -1.73 -26.17
C GLU A 21 17.96 -2.20 -24.72
N PRO A 22 16.99 -3.09 -24.39
CA PRO A 22 16.89 -3.64 -23.05
C PRO A 22 18.14 -4.43 -22.64
N LEU A 23 18.59 -4.21 -21.40
CA LEU A 23 19.82 -4.83 -20.89
C LEU A 23 19.62 -6.31 -20.54
N GLY A 24 20.61 -7.12 -20.92
CA GLY A 24 20.66 -8.53 -20.57
C GLY A 24 19.51 -9.36 -21.12
N GLU A 25 19.47 -10.60 -20.70
CA GLU A 25 18.40 -11.56 -20.95
C GLU A 25 18.24 -12.45 -19.72
N GLU A 26 16.99 -12.73 -19.32
CA GLU A 26 16.66 -13.64 -18.22
C GLU A 26 15.77 -14.76 -18.76
N ILE A 27 16.35 -15.95 -18.99
CA ILE A 27 15.62 -17.10 -19.58
C ILE A 27 15.15 -18.12 -18.54
N LYS A 28 15.53 -17.95 -17.28
CA LYS A 28 15.20 -18.88 -16.20
C LYS A 28 15.18 -18.20 -14.84
N LYS A 29 14.37 -18.74 -13.94
CA LYS A 29 14.35 -18.37 -12.52
C LYS A 29 14.23 -19.60 -11.63
N VAL A 30 14.89 -19.57 -10.48
CA VAL A 30 14.73 -20.56 -9.41
C VAL A 30 13.93 -19.92 -8.29
N VAL A 31 12.89 -20.60 -7.85
CA VAL A 31 11.93 -20.07 -6.86
C VAL A 31 11.50 -21.13 -5.87
N LEU A 32 10.96 -20.72 -4.75
CA LEU A 32 10.35 -21.59 -3.77
C LEU A 32 8.90 -21.92 -4.16
N GLN A 33 8.33 -22.99 -3.59
CA GLN A 33 6.89 -23.23 -3.70
C GLN A 33 6.14 -22.04 -3.10
N ASN A 34 4.98 -21.68 -3.66
CA ASN A 34 4.13 -20.52 -3.33
C ASN A 34 4.78 -19.13 -3.49
N GLU A 35 5.94 -19.05 -4.13
CA GLU A 35 6.55 -17.78 -4.49
C GLU A 35 6.02 -17.31 -5.87
N ARG A 36 5.74 -16.01 -5.98
CA ARG A 36 5.35 -15.39 -7.25
C ARG A 36 6.59 -15.13 -8.11
N VAL A 37 6.51 -15.47 -9.39
CA VAL A 37 7.56 -15.23 -10.37
C VAL A 37 7.17 -14.06 -11.26
N ASN A 38 8.05 -13.07 -11.36
CA ASN A 38 7.87 -11.94 -12.24
C ASN A 38 9.07 -11.78 -13.19
N PHE A 39 8.78 -11.49 -14.47
CA PHE A 39 9.74 -11.14 -15.51
C PHE A 39 9.04 -10.33 -16.60
N GLN A 40 9.74 -9.91 -17.64
CA GLN A 40 9.13 -9.21 -18.76
C GLN A 40 9.46 -9.90 -20.08
N LEU A 41 8.46 -9.97 -20.97
CA LEU A 41 8.65 -10.22 -22.40
C LEU A 41 8.86 -8.87 -23.07
N VAL A 42 9.88 -8.72 -23.86
CA VAL A 42 10.12 -7.49 -24.61
C VAL A 42 10.23 -7.81 -26.09
N TYR A 43 9.48 -7.06 -26.89
CA TYR A 43 9.49 -7.22 -28.34
C TYR A 43 9.81 -5.90 -29.01
N LYS A 44 10.58 -5.98 -30.11
CA LYS A 44 10.81 -4.87 -31.03
C LYS A 44 10.28 -5.25 -32.39
N ASN A 45 9.42 -4.41 -32.92
CA ASN A 45 9.02 -4.46 -34.31
C ASN A 45 9.96 -3.56 -35.13
N ASP A 46 10.82 -4.15 -35.97
CA ASP A 46 11.83 -3.41 -36.75
C ASP A 46 11.31 -2.96 -38.12
N SER A 47 9.97 -2.93 -38.31
CA SER A 47 9.32 -2.40 -39.51
C SER A 47 9.00 -0.92 -39.38
N ALA A 48 8.73 -0.28 -40.51
CA ALA A 48 8.30 1.12 -40.56
C ALA A 48 6.84 1.32 -40.08
N ASP A 49 6.05 0.25 -40.06
CA ASP A 49 4.63 0.27 -39.70
C ASP A 49 4.40 -0.38 -38.33
N SER A 50 3.46 0.15 -37.58
CA SER A 50 2.99 -0.48 -36.34
C SER A 50 2.18 -1.75 -36.64
N MET A 51 2.30 -2.76 -35.79
CA MET A 51 1.51 -3.99 -35.85
C MET A 51 0.46 -3.97 -34.77
N SER A 52 -0.80 -4.22 -35.11
CA SER A 52 -1.94 -4.28 -34.20
C SER A 52 -2.58 -5.67 -34.17
N GLU A 53 -3.55 -5.86 -33.28
CA GLU A 53 -4.34 -7.10 -33.15
C GLU A 53 -3.48 -8.35 -32.87
N LEU A 54 -2.29 -8.15 -32.30
CA LEU A 54 -1.42 -9.24 -31.91
C LEU A 54 -1.91 -9.91 -30.63
N THR A 55 -1.66 -11.20 -30.50
CA THR A 55 -1.97 -11.95 -29.28
C THR A 55 -0.71 -12.65 -28.76
N ILE A 56 -0.60 -12.81 -27.43
CA ILE A 56 0.43 -13.62 -26.83
C ILE A 56 -0.22 -14.88 -26.29
N GLU A 57 0.08 -16.02 -26.92
CA GLU A 57 -0.35 -17.33 -26.46
C GLU A 57 0.65 -17.90 -25.49
N ILE A 58 0.18 -18.43 -24.36
CA ILE A 58 1.02 -19.05 -23.34
C ILE A 58 0.83 -20.56 -23.44
N ARG A 59 1.93 -21.30 -23.56
CA ARG A 59 1.95 -22.77 -23.67
C ARG A 59 2.80 -23.38 -22.59
N GLY A 60 2.35 -24.47 -21.99
CA GLY A 60 3.03 -25.18 -20.91
C GLY A 60 2.17 -25.33 -19.67
N LYS A 61 2.66 -26.09 -18.67
CA LYS A 61 1.90 -26.38 -17.44
C LYS A 61 1.61 -25.15 -16.59
N LEU A 62 2.39 -24.08 -16.73
CA LEU A 62 2.22 -22.83 -15.98
C LEU A 62 1.29 -21.83 -16.68
N ALA A 63 0.84 -22.09 -17.90
CA ALA A 63 -0.02 -21.18 -18.67
C ALA A 63 -1.29 -20.74 -17.92
N PRO A 64 -2.02 -21.61 -17.19
CA PRO A 64 -3.23 -21.19 -16.44
C PRO A 64 -2.94 -20.24 -15.27
N TYR A 65 -1.68 -20.13 -14.83
CA TYR A 65 -1.25 -19.35 -13.67
C TYR A 65 -0.46 -18.11 -14.05
N ALA A 66 -0.30 -17.86 -15.36
CA ALA A 66 0.44 -16.72 -15.88
C ALA A 66 -0.52 -15.59 -16.30
N GLU A 67 -0.26 -14.40 -15.80
CA GLU A 67 -0.93 -13.15 -16.20
C GLU A 67 0.05 -12.28 -16.97
N ILE A 68 -0.40 -11.70 -18.09
CA ILE A 68 0.38 -10.75 -18.90
C ILE A 68 -0.28 -9.38 -18.86
N ARG A 69 0.52 -8.36 -18.59
CA ARG A 69 0.09 -6.96 -18.59
C ARG A 69 1.04 -6.11 -19.45
N PRO A 70 0.56 -5.38 -20.46
CA PRO A 70 1.39 -4.42 -21.17
C PRO A 70 1.90 -3.35 -20.21
N VAL A 71 3.17 -3.00 -20.35
CA VAL A 71 3.78 -1.87 -19.63
C VAL A 71 3.55 -0.61 -20.46
N GLU A 72 2.77 0.31 -19.92
CA GLU A 72 2.46 1.58 -20.59
C GLU A 72 3.39 2.69 -20.11
N LEU A 73 3.58 3.65 -20.99
CA LEU A 73 4.42 4.83 -20.74
C LEU A 73 3.60 5.91 -20.05
N VAL A 74 4.15 6.46 -18.97
CA VAL A 74 3.54 7.54 -18.18
C VAL A 74 4.36 8.83 -18.36
N PRO A 75 3.75 9.98 -18.67
CA PRO A 75 4.46 11.22 -18.79
C PRO A 75 4.94 11.72 -17.42
N ALA A 76 6.20 12.14 -17.36
CA ALA A 76 6.80 12.83 -16.23
C ALA A 76 7.37 14.17 -16.72
N ASN A 77 6.65 15.25 -16.41
CA ASN A 77 6.96 16.60 -16.94
C ASN A 77 7.76 17.44 -15.95
N TYR A 78 7.79 17.06 -14.69
CA TYR A 78 8.40 17.83 -13.62
C TYR A 78 9.39 17.00 -12.82
N PHE A 79 10.63 17.50 -12.76
CA PHE A 79 11.70 16.93 -11.93
C PHE A 79 12.14 17.94 -10.89
N TYR A 80 12.52 17.43 -9.72
CA TYR A 80 13.08 18.27 -8.68
C TYR A 80 14.48 18.74 -9.10
N ARG A 81 14.73 20.05 -9.09
CA ARG A 81 15.97 20.67 -9.60
C ARG A 81 17.15 20.65 -8.62
N ARG A 82 17.13 19.80 -7.61
CA ARG A 82 18.24 19.64 -6.66
C ARG A 82 19.25 18.63 -7.20
N ALA A 83 20.46 18.63 -6.59
CA ALA A 83 21.50 17.68 -6.95
C ALA A 83 21.00 16.24 -6.96
N ASN A 84 21.38 15.48 -7.98
CA ASN A 84 21.05 14.08 -8.16
C ASN A 84 22.16 13.22 -7.56
N ASP A 85 21.80 12.04 -7.08
CA ASP A 85 22.75 10.95 -6.92
C ASP A 85 22.84 10.11 -8.21
N ASP A 86 23.74 9.12 -8.20
CA ASP A 86 23.98 8.22 -9.35
C ASP A 86 22.87 7.21 -9.58
N TYR A 87 21.79 7.22 -8.77
CA TYR A 87 20.71 6.24 -8.80
C TYR A 87 19.48 6.66 -9.61
N ILE A 88 19.60 7.68 -10.44
CA ILE A 88 18.53 8.04 -11.37
C ILE A 88 18.80 7.47 -12.76
N ILE A 89 17.74 7.16 -13.49
CA ILE A 89 17.81 6.71 -14.89
C ILE A 89 17.99 7.90 -15.82
N SER A 90 17.27 8.98 -15.56
CA SER A 90 17.31 10.20 -16.36
C SER A 90 16.83 11.40 -15.54
N ASP A 91 17.39 12.56 -15.79
CA ASP A 91 16.98 13.85 -15.23
C ASP A 91 16.11 14.69 -16.19
N LYS A 92 15.66 14.09 -17.29
CA LYS A 92 14.92 14.80 -18.36
C LYS A 92 13.43 14.53 -18.30
N PRO A 93 12.58 15.54 -18.54
CA PRO A 93 11.17 15.31 -18.81
C PRO A 93 10.97 14.32 -19.95
N GLY A 94 9.98 13.46 -19.86
CA GLY A 94 9.74 12.44 -20.88
C GLY A 94 8.63 11.48 -20.50
N VAL A 95 8.62 10.35 -21.16
CA VAL A 95 7.70 9.24 -20.86
C VAL A 95 8.48 8.05 -20.29
N TYR A 96 7.95 7.49 -19.21
CA TYR A 96 8.64 6.45 -18.43
C TYR A 96 7.77 5.19 -18.33
N PRO A 97 8.37 3.99 -18.48
CA PRO A 97 7.66 2.73 -18.26
C PRO A 97 7.20 2.61 -16.81
N ASP A 98 5.89 2.41 -16.59
CA ASP A 98 5.36 2.30 -15.23
C ASP A 98 4.05 1.55 -15.15
N LEU A 99 2.98 2.01 -15.82
CA LEU A 99 1.64 1.52 -15.65
C LEU A 99 1.45 0.11 -16.22
N LEU A 100 1.05 -0.85 -15.38
CA LEU A 100 0.66 -2.19 -15.78
C LEU A 100 -0.85 -2.22 -16.07
N LYS A 101 -1.22 -2.21 -17.35
CA LYS A 101 -2.63 -2.31 -17.77
C LYS A 101 -3.09 -3.76 -17.86
N PRO A 102 -4.38 -4.05 -17.63
CA PRO A 102 -4.95 -5.32 -18.06
C PRO A 102 -4.81 -5.49 -19.57
N LEU A 103 -4.57 -6.72 -20.03
CA LEU A 103 -4.53 -7.03 -21.45
C LEU A 103 -5.94 -6.82 -22.04
N GLY A 104 -6.06 -5.92 -23.01
CA GLY A 104 -7.33 -5.59 -23.64
C GLY A 104 -7.84 -6.68 -24.60
N LYS A 105 -9.13 -6.68 -24.89
CA LYS A 105 -9.75 -7.59 -25.86
C LYS A 105 -9.30 -7.34 -27.30
N THR A 106 -8.83 -6.14 -27.59
CA THR A 106 -8.37 -5.70 -28.93
C THR A 106 -6.97 -6.17 -29.28
N GLY A 107 -6.36 -7.00 -28.40
CA GLY A 107 -5.00 -7.48 -28.63
C GLY A 107 -3.91 -6.47 -28.26
N VAL A 108 -2.70 -6.79 -28.71
CA VAL A 108 -1.47 -6.07 -28.40
C VAL A 108 -1.08 -5.23 -29.62
N VAL A 109 -0.49 -4.06 -29.37
CA VAL A 109 0.12 -3.21 -30.40
C VAL A 109 1.61 -3.16 -30.19
N LEU A 110 2.39 -3.43 -31.23
CA LEU A 110 3.83 -3.17 -31.31
C LEU A 110 4.05 -1.96 -32.20
N PRO A 111 4.47 -0.80 -31.62
CA PRO A 111 4.79 0.39 -32.39
C PRO A 111 5.96 0.13 -33.36
N ALA A 112 5.98 0.88 -34.47
CA ALA A 112 7.07 0.83 -35.44
C ALA A 112 8.42 1.19 -34.81
N SER A 113 9.44 0.40 -35.08
CA SER A 113 10.84 0.63 -34.67
C SER A 113 11.07 0.85 -33.16
N GLN A 114 10.15 0.36 -32.30
CA GLN A 114 10.22 0.55 -30.85
C GLN A 114 10.16 -0.76 -30.07
N TRP A 115 10.79 -0.76 -28.90
CA TRP A 115 10.60 -1.78 -27.89
C TRP A 115 9.28 -1.60 -27.14
N LYS A 116 8.58 -2.70 -26.87
CA LYS A 116 7.41 -2.75 -26.02
C LYS A 116 7.57 -3.90 -25.02
N ALA A 117 7.33 -3.60 -23.75
CA ALA A 117 7.40 -4.56 -22.67
C ALA A 117 6.01 -5.07 -22.25
N PHE A 118 5.98 -6.33 -21.84
CA PHE A 118 4.83 -7.01 -21.25
C PHE A 118 5.28 -7.68 -19.97
N TYR A 119 4.74 -7.23 -18.85
CA TYR A 119 5.02 -7.75 -17.54
C TYR A 119 4.28 -9.07 -17.34
N VAL A 120 5.01 -10.13 -17.00
CA VAL A 120 4.46 -11.46 -16.72
C VAL A 120 4.54 -11.73 -15.24
N SER A 121 3.41 -12.14 -14.65
CA SER A 121 3.35 -12.67 -13.29
C SER A 121 2.87 -14.11 -13.34
N VAL A 122 3.61 -15.03 -12.74
CA VAL A 122 3.20 -16.44 -12.57
C VAL A 122 2.98 -16.70 -11.09
N GLU A 123 1.77 -17.12 -10.74
CA GLU A 123 1.35 -17.36 -9.36
C GLU A 123 0.69 -18.74 -9.25
N CYS A 124 1.48 -19.73 -8.86
CA CYS A 124 1.00 -21.09 -8.72
C CYS A 124 0.14 -21.24 -7.46
N PRO A 125 -0.91 -22.08 -7.49
CA PRO A 125 -1.71 -22.36 -6.31
C PRO A 125 -0.92 -23.09 -5.23
N GLU A 126 -1.42 -23.05 -4.02
CA GLU A 126 -0.85 -23.81 -2.91
C GLU A 126 -0.80 -25.32 -3.25
N GLY A 127 0.32 -25.94 -2.92
CA GLY A 127 0.55 -27.36 -3.23
C GLY A 127 0.96 -27.66 -4.67
N PHE A 128 1.20 -26.64 -5.50
CA PHE A 128 1.72 -26.87 -6.86
C PHE A 128 3.07 -27.61 -6.78
N PRO A 129 3.28 -28.71 -7.58
CA PRO A 129 4.46 -29.56 -7.44
C PRO A 129 5.78 -28.84 -7.72
N ALA A 130 6.81 -29.20 -6.96
CA ALA A 130 8.18 -28.82 -7.30
C ALA A 130 8.61 -29.45 -8.61
N GLY A 131 9.50 -28.80 -9.34
CA GLY A 131 9.99 -29.27 -10.63
C GLY A 131 10.42 -28.16 -11.57
N LYS A 132 10.93 -28.56 -12.73
CA LYS A 132 11.35 -27.67 -13.80
C LYS A 132 10.24 -27.54 -14.84
N TYR A 133 9.78 -26.32 -15.07
CA TYR A 133 8.66 -26.00 -15.97
C TYR A 133 9.13 -25.06 -17.08
N ASN A 134 9.02 -25.50 -18.32
CA ASN A 134 9.25 -24.66 -19.48
C ASN A 134 7.91 -24.06 -19.92
N THR A 135 7.90 -22.78 -20.18
CA THR A 135 6.74 -22.01 -20.64
C THR A 135 7.13 -21.29 -21.92
N THR A 136 6.34 -21.42 -22.96
CA THR A 136 6.52 -20.75 -24.24
C THR A 136 5.50 -19.64 -24.38
N PHE A 137 5.95 -18.46 -24.78
CA PHE A 137 5.15 -17.28 -25.08
C PHE A 137 5.23 -17.01 -26.58
N ALA A 138 4.18 -17.37 -27.31
CA ALA A 138 4.10 -17.21 -28.75
C ALA A 138 3.36 -15.91 -29.10
N LEU A 139 4.05 -14.97 -29.72
CA LEU A 139 3.43 -13.78 -30.29
C LEU A 139 2.82 -14.16 -31.63
N CYS A 140 1.52 -13.95 -31.80
CA CYS A 140 0.76 -14.35 -32.98
C CYS A 140 0.07 -13.13 -33.60
N ASN A 141 -0.11 -13.16 -34.93
CA ASN A 141 -0.91 -12.19 -35.65
C ASN A 141 -2.44 -12.49 -35.53
N GLU A 142 -3.27 -11.68 -36.16
CA GLU A 142 -4.73 -11.85 -36.22
C GLU A 142 -5.18 -13.22 -36.76
N LYS A 143 -4.37 -13.82 -37.67
CA LYS A 143 -4.62 -15.14 -38.26
C LYS A 143 -4.13 -16.29 -37.41
N LYS A 144 -3.64 -16.02 -36.19
CA LYS A 144 -3.01 -17.00 -35.30
C LYS A 144 -1.71 -17.62 -35.83
N GLU A 145 -1.06 -16.97 -36.79
CA GLU A 145 0.26 -17.36 -37.24
C GLU A 145 1.31 -16.86 -36.23
N VAL A 146 2.21 -17.74 -35.85
CA VAL A 146 3.27 -17.42 -34.88
C VAL A 146 4.34 -16.54 -35.56
N LEU A 147 4.55 -15.35 -35.01
CA LEU A 147 5.56 -14.40 -35.49
C LEU A 147 6.90 -14.61 -34.81
N THR A 148 6.90 -14.91 -33.52
CA THR A 148 8.08 -15.24 -32.73
C THR A 148 7.69 -15.95 -31.44
N GLU A 149 8.62 -16.70 -30.86
CA GLU A 149 8.41 -17.42 -29.60
C GLU A 149 9.55 -17.10 -28.60
N LEU A 150 9.17 -16.90 -27.36
CA LEU A 150 10.08 -16.75 -26.22
C LEU A 150 9.86 -17.90 -25.24
N ASN A 151 10.94 -18.47 -24.77
CA ASN A 151 10.91 -19.57 -23.80
C ASN A 151 11.45 -19.10 -22.45
N TYR A 152 10.73 -19.45 -21.38
CA TYR A 152 11.14 -19.14 -20.02
C TYR A 152 11.01 -20.36 -19.13
N THR A 153 12.07 -20.66 -18.37
CA THR A 153 12.11 -21.80 -17.46
C THR A 153 11.94 -21.36 -16.01
N ILE A 154 10.98 -21.95 -15.32
CA ILE A 154 10.81 -21.78 -13.87
C ILE A 154 11.16 -23.10 -13.19
N ASN A 155 12.13 -23.06 -12.28
CA ASN A 155 12.52 -24.21 -11.45
C ASN A 155 12.00 -23.99 -10.04
N ILE A 156 10.91 -24.68 -9.69
CA ILE A 156 10.29 -24.62 -8.36
C ILE A 156 11.00 -25.64 -7.48
N LEU A 157 11.66 -25.17 -6.42
CA LEU A 157 12.33 -26.01 -5.43
C LEU A 157 11.31 -26.70 -4.51
N PRO A 158 11.63 -27.90 -3.96
CA PRO A 158 10.75 -28.61 -3.01
C PRO A 158 10.83 -28.00 -1.59
N ILE A 159 10.82 -26.69 -1.51
CA ILE A 159 10.88 -25.90 -0.29
C ILE A 159 9.76 -24.87 -0.38
N ARG A 160 8.91 -24.82 0.63
CA ARG A 160 7.87 -23.82 0.71
C ARG A 160 8.42 -22.52 1.30
N ALA A 161 8.12 -21.39 0.69
CA ALA A 161 8.38 -20.10 1.31
C ALA A 161 7.55 -19.97 2.59
N GLU A 162 8.19 -19.57 3.68
CA GLU A 162 7.47 -19.25 4.92
C GLU A 162 6.58 -18.02 4.71
N GLU A 163 5.56 -17.89 5.54
CA GLU A 163 4.77 -16.67 5.59
C GLU A 163 5.65 -15.47 5.95
N ILE A 164 5.37 -14.34 5.34
CA ILE A 164 6.02 -13.07 5.65
C ILE A 164 5.72 -12.71 7.10
N ARG A 165 6.76 -12.71 7.95
CA ARG A 165 6.64 -12.32 9.37
C ARG A 165 6.69 -10.80 9.56
N LEU A 166 7.24 -10.10 8.60
CA LEU A 166 7.28 -8.63 8.61
C LEU A 166 5.83 -8.10 8.55
N LYS A 167 5.50 -7.22 9.47
CA LYS A 167 4.22 -6.51 9.43
C LYS A 167 4.37 -5.31 8.50
N THR A 168 3.53 -5.25 7.50
CA THR A 168 3.57 -4.22 6.45
C THR A 168 2.20 -3.59 6.28
N THR A 169 2.19 -2.27 6.24
CA THR A 169 0.99 -1.45 6.05
C THR A 169 1.23 -0.36 5.02
N ASN A 170 0.21 -0.03 4.27
CA ASN A 170 0.12 1.20 3.48
C ASN A 170 -1.15 1.93 3.89
N TRP A 171 -1.02 3.15 4.37
CA TRP A 171 -2.19 3.91 4.79
C TRP A 171 -3.10 4.23 3.62
N MET A 172 -4.26 3.60 3.63
CA MET A 172 -5.26 3.73 2.57
C MET A 172 -6.34 4.71 2.98
N HIS A 173 -6.60 5.70 2.14
CA HIS A 173 -7.68 6.65 2.35
C HIS A 173 -8.95 6.20 1.62
N TYR A 174 -9.92 5.72 2.37
CA TYR A 174 -11.17 5.13 1.83
C TYR A 174 -12.07 6.16 1.15
N ASP A 175 -11.97 7.42 1.52
CA ASP A 175 -12.65 8.54 0.84
C ASP A 175 -12.18 8.71 -0.62
N GLY A 176 -10.92 8.37 -0.93
CA GLY A 176 -10.42 8.30 -2.31
C GLY A 176 -11.10 7.21 -3.14
N ILE A 177 -11.29 6.02 -2.54
CA ILE A 177 -11.99 4.91 -3.21
C ILE A 177 -13.42 5.30 -3.56
N VAL A 178 -14.17 5.86 -2.61
CA VAL A 178 -15.57 6.23 -2.87
C VAL A 178 -15.70 7.40 -3.83
N ALA A 179 -14.76 8.34 -3.83
CA ALA A 179 -14.73 9.43 -4.80
C ALA A 179 -14.51 8.91 -6.23
N GLN A 180 -13.63 7.91 -6.39
CA GLN A 180 -13.35 7.30 -7.68
C GLN A 180 -14.51 6.44 -8.23
N HIS A 181 -15.21 5.72 -7.36
CA HIS A 181 -16.22 4.75 -7.77
C HIS A 181 -17.67 5.22 -7.57
N GLY A 182 -17.90 6.38 -6.98
CA GLY A 182 -19.24 6.93 -6.75
C GLY A 182 -20.10 6.11 -5.78
N VAL A 183 -19.47 5.40 -4.84
CA VAL A 183 -20.17 4.57 -3.85
C VAL A 183 -20.21 5.25 -2.49
N GLU A 184 -21.10 4.83 -1.60
CA GLU A 184 -21.14 5.30 -0.23
C GLU A 184 -20.17 4.52 0.64
N LEU A 185 -19.45 5.22 1.56
CA LEU A 185 -18.50 4.62 2.49
C LEU A 185 -19.15 3.53 3.35
N PHE A 186 -18.47 2.37 3.40
CA PHE A 186 -18.87 1.20 4.21
C PHE A 186 -20.23 0.60 3.86
N SER A 187 -20.82 0.97 2.70
CA SER A 187 -21.98 0.29 2.12
C SER A 187 -21.57 -1.06 1.50
N ASP A 188 -22.55 -1.91 1.14
CA ASP A 188 -22.26 -3.16 0.45
C ASP A 188 -21.58 -2.91 -0.92
N ALA A 189 -21.97 -1.85 -1.63
CA ALA A 189 -21.32 -1.42 -2.86
C ALA A 189 -19.85 -1.05 -2.63
N PHE A 190 -19.52 -0.37 -1.50
CA PHE A 190 -18.14 -0.12 -1.11
C PHE A 190 -17.36 -1.42 -0.91
N TYR A 191 -17.89 -2.39 -0.17
CA TYR A 191 -17.19 -3.65 0.08
C TYR A 191 -16.94 -4.44 -1.20
N ASN A 192 -17.86 -4.42 -2.17
CA ASN A 192 -17.67 -5.05 -3.47
C ASN A 192 -16.48 -4.43 -4.24
N VAL A 193 -16.34 -3.10 -4.21
CA VAL A 193 -15.20 -2.40 -4.81
C VAL A 193 -13.93 -2.61 -4.01
N PHE A 194 -14.03 -2.49 -2.69
CA PHE A 194 -12.90 -2.57 -1.77
C PHE A 194 -12.22 -3.95 -1.78
N GLU A 195 -12.97 -5.02 -2.04
CA GLU A 195 -12.41 -6.37 -2.19
C GLU A 195 -11.31 -6.42 -3.25
N GLY A 196 -11.49 -5.74 -4.38
CA GLY A 196 -10.49 -5.65 -5.42
C GLY A 196 -9.21 -4.95 -4.95
N TYR A 197 -9.35 -3.81 -4.26
CA TYR A 197 -8.22 -3.09 -3.67
C TYR A 197 -7.50 -3.92 -2.60
N LEU A 198 -8.26 -4.56 -1.72
CA LEU A 198 -7.70 -5.36 -0.63
C LEU A 198 -6.96 -6.60 -1.14
N ARG A 199 -7.46 -7.24 -2.21
CA ARG A 199 -6.76 -8.34 -2.87
C ARG A 199 -5.39 -7.90 -3.40
N GLU A 200 -5.31 -6.77 -4.11
CA GLU A 200 -4.03 -6.26 -4.61
C GLU A 200 -3.12 -5.77 -3.48
N TYR A 201 -3.69 -5.21 -2.41
CA TYR A 201 -2.97 -4.81 -1.20
C TYR A 201 -2.27 -5.99 -0.54
N VAL A 202 -2.99 -7.08 -0.30
CA VAL A 202 -2.45 -8.33 0.27
C VAL A 202 -1.49 -9.00 -0.71
N ARG A 203 -1.81 -8.99 -1.99
CA ARG A 203 -0.95 -9.51 -3.05
C ARG A 203 0.39 -8.76 -3.12
N GLY A 204 0.40 -7.47 -2.80
CA GLY A 204 1.61 -6.64 -2.63
C GLY A 204 2.43 -6.93 -1.38
N GLY A 205 2.00 -7.87 -0.52
CA GLY A 205 2.71 -8.27 0.70
C GLY A 205 2.24 -7.54 1.96
N ASN A 206 1.22 -6.67 1.87
CA ASN A 206 0.70 -5.98 3.04
C ASN A 206 -0.21 -6.91 3.86
N ASN A 207 -0.06 -6.90 5.17
CA ASN A 207 -0.81 -7.76 6.10
C ASN A 207 -1.38 -7.02 7.31
N MET A 208 -1.19 -5.70 7.39
CA MET A 208 -1.73 -4.82 8.41
C MET A 208 -2.56 -3.72 7.74
N LEU A 209 -3.76 -3.45 8.25
CA LEU A 209 -4.71 -2.55 7.60
C LEU A 209 -5.05 -1.35 8.48
N PHE A 210 -4.83 -0.14 7.95
CA PHE A 210 -5.24 1.10 8.58
C PHE A 210 -6.76 1.18 8.67
N THR A 211 -7.28 1.32 9.89
CA THR A 211 -8.71 1.15 10.22
C THR A 211 -9.25 2.42 10.87
N PRO A 212 -10.14 3.18 10.20
CA PRO A 212 -10.60 4.47 10.68
C PRO A 212 -11.65 4.31 11.77
N LEU A 213 -11.24 4.38 13.04
CA LEU A 213 -12.19 4.52 14.16
C LEU A 213 -13.04 5.77 13.97
N PHE A 214 -12.38 6.91 13.87
CA PHE A 214 -12.91 8.22 13.50
C PHE A 214 -12.24 8.70 12.21
N THR A 215 -12.67 9.83 11.68
CA THR A 215 -12.11 10.38 10.44
C THR A 215 -10.63 10.71 10.65
N PRO A 216 -9.70 10.03 9.91
CA PRO A 216 -8.28 10.25 10.11
C PRO A 216 -7.88 11.71 9.87
N PRO A 217 -7.16 12.35 10.82
CA PRO A 217 -6.74 13.75 10.69
C PRO A 217 -5.46 13.92 9.86
N LEU A 218 -5.22 13.02 8.90
CA LEU A 218 -4.02 12.94 8.10
C LEU A 218 -4.21 13.59 6.73
N ASP A 219 -3.11 14.03 6.10
CA ASP A 219 -3.07 14.61 4.74
C ASP A 219 -4.02 15.79 4.55
N THR A 220 -4.26 16.53 5.62
CA THR A 220 -4.99 17.79 5.60
C THR A 220 -4.13 18.89 6.21
N LYS A 221 -4.32 20.14 5.74
CA LYS A 221 -3.79 21.29 6.46
C LYS A 221 -4.46 21.42 7.84
N ILE A 222 -3.82 22.08 8.78
CA ILE A 222 -4.40 22.42 10.08
C ILE A 222 -5.76 23.11 9.86
N GLY A 223 -6.81 22.63 10.53
CA GLY A 223 -8.17 23.09 10.35
C GLY A 223 -8.87 22.63 9.08
N GLY A 224 -8.20 21.81 8.25
CA GLY A 224 -8.80 21.22 7.05
C GLY A 224 -9.75 20.09 7.38
N GLU A 225 -10.78 19.91 6.57
CA GLU A 225 -11.72 18.81 6.72
C GLU A 225 -11.64 17.81 5.56
N ARG A 226 -11.75 16.53 5.90
CA ARG A 226 -11.91 15.42 4.96
C ARG A 226 -13.37 14.95 4.97
N ARG A 227 -13.76 14.24 3.91
CA ARG A 227 -15.00 13.46 3.92
C ARG A 227 -14.99 12.51 5.12
N THR A 228 -16.12 12.43 5.83
CA THR A 228 -16.23 11.59 7.02
C THR A 228 -16.00 10.13 6.69
N ALA A 229 -14.99 9.53 7.34
CA ALA A 229 -14.64 8.12 7.26
C ALA A 229 -14.56 7.56 8.69
N GLN A 230 -15.71 7.21 9.25
CA GLN A 230 -15.86 6.81 10.66
C GLN A 230 -16.59 5.47 10.73
N LEU A 231 -15.94 4.47 11.36
CA LEU A 231 -16.53 3.14 11.57
C LEU A 231 -17.30 3.00 12.88
N ILE A 232 -17.08 3.93 13.83
CA ILE A 232 -17.77 3.92 15.11
C ILE A 232 -19.05 4.74 15.00
N GLY A 233 -20.20 4.10 15.23
CA GLY A 233 -21.44 4.84 15.47
C GLY A 233 -21.36 5.51 16.85
N VAL A 234 -21.62 6.81 16.91
CA VAL A 234 -21.65 7.56 18.17
C VAL A 234 -23.02 8.18 18.33
N LYS A 235 -23.68 7.93 19.46
CA LYS A 235 -24.90 8.59 19.84
C LYS A 235 -24.65 9.44 21.09
N LYS A 236 -24.85 10.73 20.97
CA LYS A 236 -24.69 11.70 22.06
C LYS A 236 -26.03 11.83 22.81
N ARG A 237 -26.04 11.44 24.08
CA ARG A 237 -27.21 11.58 24.97
C ARG A 237 -27.24 12.93 25.63
N ASP A 238 -26.08 13.39 26.11
CA ASP A 238 -25.84 14.73 26.64
C ASP A 238 -24.36 15.09 26.47
N ASP A 239 -23.88 16.10 27.18
CA ASP A 239 -22.50 16.56 27.05
C ASP A 239 -21.44 15.61 27.64
N CYS A 240 -21.86 14.61 28.44
CA CYS A 240 -20.98 13.66 29.13
C CYS A 240 -21.30 12.21 28.81
N HIS A 241 -22.46 11.89 28.25
CA HIS A 241 -22.90 10.51 28.01
C HIS A 241 -23.01 10.18 26.52
N TYR A 242 -22.30 9.11 26.13
CA TYR A 242 -22.23 8.62 24.76
C TYR A 242 -22.50 7.13 24.70
N GLU A 243 -23.20 6.71 23.66
CA GLU A 243 -23.35 5.29 23.30
C GLU A 243 -22.56 5.03 22.02
N PHE A 244 -21.97 3.84 21.94
CA PHE A 244 -21.09 3.45 20.83
C PHE A 244 -21.63 2.21 20.12
N ASP A 245 -21.75 2.28 18.80
CA ASP A 245 -22.05 1.14 17.95
C ASP A 245 -20.80 0.71 17.17
N PHE A 246 -20.36 -0.52 17.41
CA PHE A 246 -19.19 -1.14 16.79
C PHE A 246 -19.55 -2.04 15.60
N SER A 247 -20.79 -2.11 15.18
CA SER A 247 -21.24 -3.04 14.13
C SER A 247 -20.50 -2.85 12.80
N LYS A 248 -20.28 -1.59 12.38
CA LYS A 248 -19.51 -1.28 11.18
C LYS A 248 -18.02 -1.64 11.33
N LEU A 249 -17.44 -1.41 12.51
CA LEU A 249 -16.05 -1.78 12.81
C LEU A 249 -15.90 -3.30 12.78
N GLU A 250 -16.83 -4.04 13.38
CA GLU A 250 -16.82 -5.50 13.37
C GLU A 250 -16.89 -6.06 11.95
N LYS A 251 -17.84 -5.56 11.14
CA LYS A 251 -17.97 -5.94 9.73
C LYS A 251 -16.68 -5.69 8.96
N PHE A 252 -16.06 -4.52 9.15
CA PHE A 252 -14.84 -4.11 8.47
C PHE A 252 -13.65 -5.02 8.84
N ILE A 253 -13.41 -5.24 10.15
CA ILE A 253 -12.31 -6.10 10.62
C ILE A 253 -12.51 -7.54 10.15
N ARG A 254 -13.72 -8.12 10.33
CA ARG A 254 -14.00 -9.48 9.87
C ARG A 254 -13.82 -9.63 8.36
N PHE A 255 -14.25 -8.64 7.58
CA PHE A 255 -14.02 -8.62 6.15
C PHE A 255 -12.52 -8.60 5.82
N ALA A 256 -11.73 -7.74 6.45
CA ALA A 256 -10.29 -7.67 6.26
C ALA A 256 -9.58 -9.00 6.63
N LEU A 257 -9.91 -9.57 7.79
CA LEU A 257 -9.36 -10.86 8.25
C LEU A 257 -9.71 -12.01 7.28
N SER A 258 -10.93 -12.01 6.69
CA SER A 258 -11.33 -13.01 5.69
C SER A 258 -10.54 -12.91 4.38
N LYS A 259 -9.81 -11.81 4.15
CA LYS A 259 -8.98 -11.54 2.99
C LYS A 259 -7.47 -11.57 3.30
N ASN A 260 -7.06 -12.30 4.34
CA ASN A 260 -5.67 -12.50 4.77
C ASN A 260 -4.97 -11.27 5.37
N ILE A 261 -5.69 -10.23 5.78
CA ILE A 261 -5.15 -9.24 6.70
C ILE A 261 -4.97 -9.91 8.07
N LYS A 262 -3.87 -9.64 8.74
CA LYS A 262 -3.51 -10.27 10.04
C LYS A 262 -3.52 -9.28 11.19
N TYR A 263 -3.33 -8.00 10.91
CA TYR A 263 -3.21 -6.94 11.91
C TYR A 263 -4.10 -5.76 11.57
N VAL A 264 -4.55 -5.08 12.62
CA VAL A 264 -5.43 -3.90 12.56
C VAL A 264 -4.69 -2.71 13.15
N GLU A 265 -4.58 -1.65 12.39
CA GLU A 265 -3.92 -0.40 12.76
C GLU A 265 -4.98 0.70 12.86
N PHE A 266 -5.35 1.08 14.07
CA PHE A 266 -6.40 2.06 14.29
C PHE A 266 -5.94 3.47 13.95
N SER A 267 -6.83 4.26 13.38
CA SER A 267 -6.55 5.67 13.10
C SER A 267 -6.24 6.47 14.37
N HIS A 268 -5.48 7.53 14.19
CA HIS A 268 -4.99 8.39 15.26
C HIS A 268 -6.10 8.94 16.15
N LEU A 269 -5.87 8.89 17.46
CA LEU A 269 -6.79 9.43 18.47
C LEU A 269 -6.66 10.95 18.62
N PHE A 270 -5.57 11.53 18.12
CA PHE A 270 -5.31 12.97 18.15
C PHE A 270 -4.77 13.42 16.79
N THR A 271 -4.74 14.73 16.55
CA THR A 271 -4.28 15.25 15.26
C THR A 271 -2.77 15.10 15.06
N GLN A 272 -2.35 15.13 13.80
CA GLN A 272 -0.95 15.11 13.39
C GLN A 272 -0.13 16.26 14.02
N TRP A 273 1.20 16.10 14.05
CA TRP A 273 2.17 17.08 14.54
C TRP A 273 1.98 17.49 16.02
N GLY A 274 1.93 16.46 16.87
CA GLY A 274 1.98 16.65 18.32
C GLY A 274 0.68 16.57 19.07
N GLY A 275 -0.41 16.17 18.41
CA GLY A 275 -1.66 15.81 19.06
C GLY A 275 -2.39 16.95 19.76
N LYS A 276 -2.30 18.18 19.26
CA LYS A 276 -2.89 19.36 19.93
C LYS A 276 -4.42 19.38 19.90
N ASN A 277 -5.02 18.75 18.92
CA ASN A 277 -6.46 18.78 18.66
C ASN A 277 -7.02 17.37 18.48
N CYS A 278 -8.34 17.29 18.33
CA CYS A 278 -9.06 16.04 18.13
C CYS A 278 -9.26 15.72 16.65
N PRO A 279 -9.38 14.43 16.27
CA PRO A 279 -9.88 14.05 14.95
C PRO A 279 -11.35 14.51 14.81
N LYS A 280 -11.81 14.59 13.56
CA LYS A 280 -13.22 14.84 13.27
C LYS A 280 -14.05 13.65 13.73
N ILE A 281 -14.99 13.91 14.65
CA ILE A 281 -15.95 12.94 15.16
C ILE A 281 -17.36 13.49 14.95
N ILE A 282 -18.20 12.67 14.34
CA ILE A 282 -19.63 12.95 14.20
C ILE A 282 -20.45 12.03 15.10
N ALA A 283 -21.53 12.57 15.65
CA ALA A 283 -22.47 11.84 16.48
C ALA A 283 -23.91 12.10 16.05
N GLU A 284 -24.77 11.13 16.27
CA GLU A 284 -26.21 11.30 16.25
C GLU A 284 -26.67 11.90 17.57
N THR A 285 -27.50 12.94 17.51
CA THR A 285 -28.12 13.57 18.68
C THR A 285 -29.39 12.85 19.09
N GLU A 286 -29.94 13.14 20.25
CA GLU A 286 -31.21 12.55 20.72
C GLU A 286 -32.40 12.84 19.79
N VAL A 287 -32.35 13.97 19.07
CA VAL A 287 -33.39 14.33 18.09
C VAL A 287 -33.18 13.73 16.72
N GLY A 288 -32.18 12.84 16.57
CA GLY A 288 -31.90 12.11 15.33
C GLY A 288 -31.16 12.93 14.27
N THR A 289 -30.60 14.08 14.60
CA THR A 289 -29.71 14.83 13.70
C THR A 289 -28.26 14.44 13.89
N THR A 290 -27.46 14.57 12.84
CA THR A 290 -26.01 14.30 12.91
C THR A 290 -25.26 15.61 13.06
N GLU A 291 -24.36 15.68 14.05
CA GLU A 291 -23.50 16.84 14.28
C GLU A 291 -22.01 16.45 14.41
N LYS A 292 -21.12 17.38 14.09
CA LYS A 292 -19.70 17.27 14.41
C LYS A 292 -19.51 17.69 15.87
N ILE A 293 -19.13 16.74 16.72
CA ILE A 293 -18.94 16.99 18.16
C ILE A 293 -17.49 17.32 18.52
N PHE A 294 -16.50 16.87 17.71
CA PHE A 294 -15.07 17.16 17.88
C PHE A 294 -14.38 17.34 16.52
N GLY A 295 -13.28 18.05 16.52
CA GLY A 295 -12.47 18.32 15.35
C GLY A 295 -11.26 19.20 15.68
N TRP A 296 -10.66 19.82 14.68
CA TRP A 296 -9.50 20.70 14.81
C TRP A 296 -9.71 21.90 15.77
N GLU A 297 -10.94 22.32 16.01
CA GLU A 297 -11.31 23.37 16.94
C GLU A 297 -11.32 22.92 18.41
N THR A 298 -11.21 21.63 18.68
CA THR A 298 -11.26 21.06 20.03
C THR A 298 -9.86 20.68 20.49
N SER A 299 -9.44 21.20 21.66
CA SER A 299 -8.19 20.81 22.29
C SER A 299 -8.23 19.32 22.68
N SER A 300 -7.16 18.59 22.38
CA SER A 300 -6.99 17.18 22.78
C SER A 300 -6.99 16.95 24.29
N THR A 301 -6.64 17.97 25.06
CA THR A 301 -6.62 17.95 26.54
C THR A 301 -7.85 18.57 27.17
N SER A 302 -8.87 18.95 26.37
CA SER A 302 -10.12 19.45 26.93
C SER A 302 -10.83 18.36 27.73
N GLU A 303 -11.41 18.73 28.86
CA GLU A 303 -12.16 17.82 29.73
C GLU A 303 -13.24 17.05 28.96
N LYS A 304 -13.98 17.74 28.09
CA LYS A 304 -15.03 17.17 27.27
C LYS A 304 -14.51 16.05 26.37
N TYR A 305 -13.38 16.26 25.71
CA TYR A 305 -12.79 15.23 24.84
C TYR A 305 -12.22 14.05 25.64
N LEU A 306 -11.56 14.32 26.76
CA LEU A 306 -11.00 13.27 27.61
C LEU A 306 -12.11 12.40 28.24
N LEU A 307 -13.25 12.97 28.64
CA LEU A 307 -14.41 12.23 29.10
C LEU A 307 -14.99 11.33 27.99
N PHE A 308 -15.16 11.88 26.79
CA PHE A 308 -15.56 11.10 25.62
C PHE A 308 -14.58 9.95 25.33
N LEU A 309 -13.29 10.24 25.30
CA LEU A 309 -12.25 9.27 24.96
C LEU A 309 -12.13 8.17 26.03
N ASP A 310 -12.31 8.51 27.32
CA ASP A 310 -12.38 7.54 28.42
C ASP A 310 -13.52 6.54 28.21
N ALA A 311 -14.73 7.04 27.97
CA ALA A 311 -15.90 6.21 27.72
C ALA A 311 -15.71 5.35 26.45
N PHE A 312 -15.21 5.95 25.37
CA PHE A 312 -14.96 5.27 24.12
C PHE A 312 -13.94 4.14 24.27
N LEU A 313 -12.75 4.41 24.85
CA LEU A 313 -11.69 3.41 24.97
C LEU A 313 -12.10 2.24 25.86
N LYS A 314 -12.84 2.48 26.96
CA LYS A 314 -13.37 1.41 27.80
C LYS A 314 -14.30 0.47 27.01
N ASN A 315 -15.21 1.02 26.21
CA ASN A 315 -16.11 0.23 25.38
C ASN A 315 -15.35 -0.47 24.22
N LEU A 316 -14.39 0.20 23.59
CA LEU A 316 -13.58 -0.38 22.52
C LEU A 316 -12.75 -1.56 23.01
N VAL A 317 -12.13 -1.45 24.19
CA VAL A 317 -11.35 -2.54 24.79
C VAL A 317 -12.23 -3.75 25.08
N GLN A 318 -13.41 -3.56 25.66
CA GLN A 318 -14.37 -4.64 25.86
C GLN A 318 -14.79 -5.31 24.55
N PHE A 319 -15.01 -4.51 23.49
CA PHE A 319 -15.32 -5.02 22.16
C PHE A 319 -14.16 -5.82 21.57
N ILE A 320 -12.92 -5.33 21.67
CA ILE A 320 -11.70 -6.03 21.21
C ILE A 320 -11.54 -7.36 21.95
N ASP A 321 -11.69 -7.36 23.29
CA ASP A 321 -11.56 -8.56 24.13
C ASP A 321 -12.62 -9.60 23.81
N LYS A 322 -13.87 -9.19 23.66
CA LYS A 322 -14.98 -10.06 23.27
C LYS A 322 -14.71 -10.79 21.95
N ASN A 323 -14.01 -10.15 21.01
CA ASN A 323 -13.67 -10.72 19.71
C ASN A 323 -12.32 -11.46 19.69
N GLY A 324 -11.53 -11.42 20.77
CA GLY A 324 -10.20 -12.04 20.83
C GLY A 324 -9.15 -11.33 19.95
N TRP A 325 -9.28 -10.03 19.72
CA TRP A 325 -8.44 -9.26 18.77
C TRP A 325 -7.30 -8.48 19.43
N ARG A 326 -7.07 -8.63 20.72
CA ARG A 326 -6.08 -7.85 21.48
C ARG A 326 -4.69 -7.86 20.86
N GLU A 327 -4.23 -9.04 20.43
CA GLU A 327 -2.87 -9.23 19.91
C GLU A 327 -2.67 -8.72 18.47
N ILE A 328 -3.76 -8.47 17.76
CA ILE A 328 -3.70 -8.01 16.37
C ILE A 328 -3.94 -6.50 16.22
N CYS A 329 -4.35 -5.81 17.30
CA CYS A 329 -4.71 -4.40 17.27
C CYS A 329 -3.55 -3.49 17.70
N TYR A 330 -3.32 -2.44 16.92
CA TYR A 330 -2.34 -1.38 17.16
C TYR A 330 -3.05 -0.04 17.21
N PHE A 331 -2.60 0.83 18.11
CA PHE A 331 -3.14 2.17 18.28
C PHE A 331 -2.15 3.22 17.78
N HIS A 332 -2.67 4.30 17.23
CA HIS A 332 -1.94 5.53 16.97
C HIS A 332 -2.42 6.63 17.91
N LEU A 333 -1.48 7.41 18.46
CA LEU A 333 -1.82 8.62 19.18
C LEU A 333 -1.84 9.81 18.23
N THR A 334 -0.69 10.12 17.63
CA THR A 334 -0.50 11.26 16.74
C THR A 334 0.53 10.90 15.67
N ASP A 335 0.63 11.74 14.66
CA ASP A 335 1.59 11.56 13.58
C ASP A 335 2.77 12.53 13.73
N GLU A 336 4.00 12.05 13.53
CA GLU A 336 5.26 12.79 13.51
C GLU A 336 5.46 13.80 14.67
N PRO A 337 5.37 13.38 15.94
CA PRO A 337 5.62 14.27 17.06
C PRO A 337 7.09 14.70 17.11
N ARG A 338 7.35 15.93 17.60
CA ARG A 338 8.67 16.50 17.80
C ARG A 338 8.99 16.67 19.29
N LEU A 339 10.26 16.89 19.64
CA LEU A 339 10.68 17.04 21.04
C LEU A 339 9.88 18.10 21.82
N GLU A 340 9.47 19.18 21.16
CA GLU A 340 8.63 20.21 21.76
C GLU A 340 7.24 19.71 22.19
N HIS A 341 6.81 18.56 21.66
CA HIS A 341 5.51 17.94 21.98
C HIS A 341 5.61 16.83 23.04
N LEU A 342 6.82 16.53 23.54
CA LEU A 342 7.07 15.35 24.36
C LEU A 342 6.19 15.28 25.62
N GLU A 343 6.09 16.36 26.36
CA GLU A 343 5.32 16.36 27.62
C GLU A 343 3.80 16.21 27.36
N THR A 344 3.28 16.91 26.36
CA THR A 344 1.87 16.71 25.94
C THR A 344 1.64 15.29 25.48
N TYR A 345 2.55 14.75 24.67
CA TYR A 345 2.45 13.39 24.17
C TYR A 345 2.46 12.35 25.31
N LYS A 346 3.35 12.49 26.30
CA LYS A 346 3.41 11.61 27.47
C LYS A 346 2.08 11.61 28.24
N THR A 347 1.53 12.80 28.49
CA THR A 347 0.24 12.94 29.17
C THR A 347 -0.88 12.20 28.41
N LEU A 348 -0.96 12.40 27.10
CA LEU A 348 -1.95 11.72 26.26
C LEU A 348 -1.72 10.21 26.21
N ARG A 349 -0.44 9.79 26.12
CA ARG A 349 -0.06 8.37 26.12
C ARG A 349 -0.44 7.69 27.43
N GLU A 350 -0.11 8.27 28.58
CA GLU A 350 -0.47 7.75 29.91
C GLU A 350 -2.00 7.62 30.03
N PHE A 351 -2.73 8.62 29.58
CA PHE A 351 -4.19 8.58 29.55
C PHE A 351 -4.69 7.41 28.72
N VAL A 352 -4.19 7.20 27.51
CA VAL A 352 -4.62 6.11 26.63
C VAL A 352 -4.15 4.74 27.18
N LYS A 353 -2.88 4.61 27.57
CA LYS A 353 -2.31 3.34 28.09
C LYS A 353 -3.04 2.82 29.33
N SER A 354 -3.46 3.70 30.22
CA SER A 354 -4.25 3.29 31.41
C SER A 354 -5.60 2.65 31.05
N ARG A 355 -6.11 2.77 29.81
CA ARG A 355 -7.36 2.19 29.30
C ARG A 355 -7.10 0.97 28.42
N ILE A 356 -6.13 1.05 27.50
CA ILE A 356 -5.85 -0.05 26.56
C ILE A 356 -4.92 -1.13 27.13
N GLY A 357 -4.26 -0.88 28.27
CA GLY A 357 -3.37 -1.85 28.93
C GLY A 357 -2.10 -2.14 28.12
N ASN A 358 -1.85 -3.42 27.85
CA ASN A 358 -0.66 -3.90 27.14
C ASN A 358 -0.72 -3.77 25.61
N MET A 359 -1.86 -3.35 25.03
CA MET A 359 -1.93 -3.14 23.58
C MET A 359 -0.94 -2.06 23.14
N ARG A 360 -0.39 -2.23 21.93
CA ARG A 360 0.75 -1.45 21.44
C ARG A 360 0.30 -0.11 20.84
N ILE A 361 1.11 0.92 21.09
CA ILE A 361 1.02 2.21 20.42
C ILE A 361 2.17 2.29 19.44
N ILE A 362 1.85 2.44 18.16
CA ILE A 362 2.79 2.66 17.05
C ILE A 362 2.59 4.08 16.52
N ASP A 363 3.65 4.85 16.42
CA ASP A 363 3.58 6.17 15.79
C ASP A 363 4.79 6.43 14.88
N ALA A 364 4.59 7.17 13.82
CA ALA A 364 5.66 7.68 12.97
C ALA A 364 6.54 8.63 13.81
N LEU A 365 7.78 8.24 14.05
CA LEU A 365 8.70 8.96 14.96
C LEU A 365 10.13 8.90 14.48
N SER A 366 10.65 9.99 13.94
CA SER A 366 12.02 10.08 13.42
C SER A 366 13.06 10.64 14.42
N ASN A 367 12.64 11.00 15.63
CA ASN A 367 13.53 11.51 16.68
C ASN A 367 13.78 10.45 17.75
N TYR A 368 15.03 9.91 17.79
CA TYR A 368 15.39 8.87 18.74
C TYR A 368 15.34 9.35 20.22
N GLU A 369 15.72 10.60 20.50
CA GLU A 369 15.66 11.16 21.85
C GLU A 369 14.22 11.21 22.40
N PHE A 370 13.25 11.44 21.53
CA PHE A 370 11.82 11.38 21.90
C PHE A 370 11.43 9.98 22.35
N TYR A 371 11.87 8.95 21.59
CA TYR A 371 11.66 7.54 21.94
C TYR A 371 12.33 7.18 23.28
N GLU A 372 13.61 7.51 23.43
CA GLU A 372 14.42 7.22 24.63
C GLU A 372 13.82 7.83 25.91
N LYS A 373 13.19 8.99 25.80
CA LYS A 373 12.47 9.65 26.90
C LYS A 373 11.08 9.06 27.17
N GLY A 374 10.73 7.92 26.60
CA GLY A 374 9.50 7.19 26.89
C GLY A 374 8.28 7.65 26.08
N GLY A 375 8.49 8.10 24.84
CA GLY A 375 7.41 8.53 23.96
C GLY A 375 6.51 7.40 23.48
N VAL A 376 7.01 6.49 22.67
CA VAL A 376 6.24 5.52 21.87
C VAL A 376 6.60 4.09 22.24
N ASP A 377 5.66 3.14 22.19
CA ASP A 377 5.96 1.72 22.40
C ASP A 377 6.71 1.13 21.20
N VAL A 378 6.19 1.38 20.00
CA VAL A 378 6.73 0.87 18.73
C VAL A 378 7.04 2.08 17.83
N PRO A 379 8.30 2.51 17.75
CA PRO A 379 8.68 3.63 16.90
C PRO A 379 8.74 3.21 15.43
N ALA A 380 8.24 4.08 14.54
CA ALA A 380 8.36 3.93 13.10
C ALA A 380 9.11 5.16 12.53
N PRO A 381 10.45 5.19 12.53
CA PRO A 381 11.21 6.27 11.90
C PRO A 381 11.10 6.25 10.38
N LEU A 382 11.19 7.44 9.77
CA LEU A 382 11.46 7.57 8.36
C LEU A 382 12.75 6.81 8.01
N THR A 383 12.82 6.11 6.90
CA THR A 383 13.99 5.31 6.51
C THR A 383 15.31 6.08 6.56
N LEU A 384 15.30 7.39 6.27
CA LEU A 384 16.47 8.29 6.43
C LEU A 384 17.01 8.38 7.86
N HIS A 385 16.19 8.07 8.85
CA HIS A 385 16.55 8.15 10.27
C HIS A 385 16.64 6.78 10.96
N PHE A 386 16.40 5.70 10.20
CA PHE A 386 16.33 4.33 10.72
C PHE A 386 17.61 3.92 11.48
N GLU A 387 18.78 4.26 10.97
CA GLU A 387 20.07 3.92 11.61
C GLU A 387 20.21 4.42 13.05
N LYS A 388 19.54 5.53 13.39
CA LYS A 388 19.55 6.07 14.76
C LYS A 388 18.83 5.16 15.75
N PHE A 389 17.92 4.34 15.29
CA PHE A 389 17.11 3.38 16.07
C PHE A 389 17.68 1.95 15.98
N ALA A 390 18.34 1.63 14.88
CA ALA A 390 18.92 0.31 14.66
C ALA A 390 19.96 -0.03 15.75
N ASN A 391 20.03 -1.29 16.13
CA ASN A 391 20.97 -1.80 17.12
C ASN A 391 20.85 -1.19 18.54
N LYS A 392 19.69 -0.61 18.87
CA LYS A 392 19.41 -0.01 20.19
C LYS A 392 18.65 -0.94 21.14
N GLY A 393 18.46 -2.21 20.78
CA GLY A 393 17.71 -3.18 21.60
C GLY A 393 16.21 -2.92 21.64
N ILE A 394 15.66 -2.24 20.64
CA ILE A 394 14.22 -2.00 20.51
C ILE A 394 13.56 -3.31 20.13
N GLU A 395 12.58 -3.76 20.93
CA GLU A 395 11.92 -5.05 20.76
C GLU A 395 11.13 -5.12 19.44
N GLU A 396 10.39 -4.07 19.11
CA GLU A 396 9.62 -3.95 17.86
C GLU A 396 9.91 -2.59 17.23
N LEU A 397 10.55 -2.60 16.07
CA LEU A 397 10.97 -1.41 15.33
C LEU A 397 10.42 -1.50 13.91
N TYR A 398 9.71 -0.48 13.49
CA TYR A 398 9.26 -0.30 12.10
C TYR A 398 10.13 0.72 11.38
N CYS A 399 9.89 0.92 10.13
CA CYS A 399 10.31 2.11 9.40
C CYS A 399 9.22 2.46 8.38
N TYR A 400 9.11 3.72 8.03
CA TYR A 400 8.24 4.13 6.96
C TYR A 400 9.00 4.84 5.85
N TYR A 401 8.40 4.79 4.68
CA TYR A 401 8.89 5.34 3.46
C TYR A 401 7.76 6.14 2.79
N CYS A 402 8.04 7.35 2.35
CA CYS A 402 7.04 8.23 1.77
C CYS A 402 7.63 9.17 0.72
N CYS A 403 6.82 10.04 0.16
CA CYS A 403 7.26 11.06 -0.79
C CYS A 403 8.21 12.12 -0.21
N GLY A 404 8.48 12.11 1.07
CA GLY A 404 9.36 13.04 1.77
C GLY A 404 10.87 12.77 1.64
N HIS A 405 11.30 11.71 0.98
CA HIS A 405 12.70 11.37 0.75
C HIS A 405 13.30 12.24 -0.37
N TYR A 406 13.69 13.47 -0.03
CA TYR A 406 14.21 14.44 -1.02
C TYR A 406 15.46 15.19 -0.55
N ASN A 407 16.10 14.81 0.54
CA ASN A 407 17.32 15.44 1.07
C ASN A 407 18.47 15.27 0.07
N ASP A 408 18.70 16.23 -0.78
CA ASP A 408 19.72 16.26 -1.83
C ASP A 408 19.60 15.14 -2.90
N TYR A 409 18.65 14.22 -2.75
CA TYR A 409 18.35 13.13 -3.64
C TYR A 409 16.98 13.31 -4.30
N TYR A 410 16.74 12.64 -5.42
CA TYR A 410 15.41 12.60 -6.02
C TYR A 410 14.42 11.90 -5.11
N SER A 411 13.21 12.41 -5.10
CA SER A 411 12.10 11.75 -4.40
C SER A 411 11.75 10.43 -5.07
N ASN A 412 11.50 9.41 -4.26
CA ASN A 412 11.02 8.09 -4.67
C ASN A 412 9.69 8.09 -5.46
N ARG A 413 8.95 9.19 -5.46
CA ARG A 413 7.72 9.38 -6.26
C ARG A 413 7.99 9.71 -7.73
N LEU A 414 9.26 9.86 -8.13
CA LEU A 414 9.62 10.22 -9.49
C LEU A 414 9.83 8.95 -10.34
N LEU A 415 9.22 8.93 -11.52
CA LEU A 415 9.29 7.82 -12.47
C LEU A 415 10.70 7.59 -13.04
N ASN A 416 11.60 8.53 -12.86
CA ASN A 416 12.98 8.46 -13.35
C ASN A 416 13.92 7.65 -12.43
N MET A 417 13.42 7.07 -11.36
CA MET A 417 14.20 6.21 -10.48
C MET A 417 14.12 4.75 -10.92
N PRO A 418 15.20 3.95 -10.73
CA PRO A 418 15.13 2.51 -10.94
C PRO A 418 14.25 1.86 -9.87
N LEU A 419 13.52 0.79 -10.24
CA LEU A 419 12.62 0.08 -9.34
C LEU A 419 13.35 -0.58 -8.15
N GLN A 420 14.65 -0.90 -8.31
CA GLN A 420 15.46 -1.48 -7.24
C GLN A 420 15.72 -0.51 -6.07
N ARG A 421 15.47 0.78 -6.27
CA ARG A 421 15.68 1.79 -5.22
C ARG A 421 14.46 1.95 -4.32
N THR A 422 13.30 1.61 -4.80
CA THR A 422 12.03 1.63 -4.08
C THR A 422 11.71 0.24 -3.55
#